data_12d693a2f667d7c3f7f82b2150f705d9
#
_entry.id   12d693a2f667d7c3f7f82b2150f705d9
#
_cell.length_a   1.000
_cell.length_b   1.000
_cell.length_c   1.000
_cell.angle_alpha   90.00
_cell.angle_beta   90.00
_cell.angle_gamma   90.00
#
_symmetry.space_group_name_H-M   'P 1'
#
loop_
_entity.id
_entity.type
_entity.pdbx_description
1 polymer ?
#
loop_
_entity_poly.entity_id
_entity_poly.type
_entity_poly.pdbx_seq_one_letter_code
_entity_poly.pdbx_strand_id
1 'polypeptide(L)'
;MSNLAIKHATYQDIIDLPENIVGEIVNGQLETHPRPAPKHAVASSSIGAELVSPFQKGRGGPGGWWIIDEPECHLGTHVLVPDLAGWRRQRMPTLPESAWFEIVPDWVCEILSPSTARLDRIVKMPIYAQLGVVHLWLVDPILQTLEAYQLHDSHWLLIGTFANDQAVSIAPYAEHTFSLSDLWE
;
A
#
# COMPACT_ATOMS: atom_id res chain seq x y z
N MET A 1 20.10 36.01 -8.12
CA MET A 1 19.32 35.04 -7.30
C MET A 1 19.88 33.69 -7.61
N SER A 2 20.61 33.09 -6.68
CA SER A 2 21.21 31.77 -6.88
C SER A 2 20.09 30.73 -6.87
N ASN A 3 19.91 30.08 -8.00
CA ASN A 3 19.04 28.89 -8.13
C ASN A 3 19.73 27.77 -7.33
N LEU A 4 19.36 27.60 -6.07
CA LEU A 4 19.78 26.44 -5.29
C LEU A 4 19.17 25.22 -5.99
N ALA A 5 20.01 24.46 -6.71
CA ALA A 5 19.62 23.20 -7.28
C ALA A 5 19.07 22.32 -6.13
N ILE A 6 17.79 21.96 -6.18
CA ILE A 6 17.18 21.04 -5.22
C ILE A 6 17.92 19.70 -5.43
N LYS A 7 18.69 19.28 -4.42
CA LYS A 7 19.35 17.98 -4.45
C LYS A 7 18.25 16.92 -4.34
N HIS A 8 18.08 16.13 -5.40
CA HIS A 8 17.18 14.98 -5.35
C HIS A 8 17.75 13.91 -4.41
N ALA A 9 16.87 13.28 -3.65
CA ALA A 9 17.20 12.13 -2.83
C ALA A 9 17.63 10.95 -3.71
N THR A 10 18.54 10.16 -3.21
CA THR A 10 19.08 8.95 -3.85
C THR A 10 18.78 7.74 -2.96
N TYR A 11 18.86 6.54 -3.52
CA TYR A 11 18.69 5.31 -2.75
C TYR A 11 19.72 5.18 -1.60
N GLN A 12 20.91 5.76 -1.77
CA GLN A 12 21.91 5.82 -0.69
C GLN A 12 21.40 6.60 0.52
N ASP A 13 20.60 7.64 0.32
CA ASP A 13 20.03 8.40 1.43
C ASP A 13 19.04 7.54 2.26
N ILE A 14 18.38 6.54 1.64
CA ILE A 14 17.57 5.53 2.36
C ILE A 14 18.47 4.54 3.12
N ILE A 15 19.52 4.02 2.46
CA ILE A 15 20.45 3.05 3.07
C ILE A 15 21.14 3.63 4.30
N ASP A 16 21.40 4.93 4.31
CA ASP A 16 22.08 5.64 5.40
C ASP A 16 21.14 5.94 6.60
N LEU A 17 19.83 5.63 6.49
CA LEU A 17 18.87 5.80 7.59
C LEU A 17 19.14 4.80 8.73
N PRO A 18 18.81 5.17 9.98
CA PRO A 18 18.76 4.22 11.08
C PRO A 18 17.81 3.05 10.81
N GLU A 19 18.13 1.84 11.24
CA GLU A 19 17.34 0.60 11.01
C GLU A 19 15.87 0.67 11.48
N ASN A 20 15.54 1.60 12.37
CA ASN A 20 14.20 1.78 12.90
C ASN A 20 13.38 2.82 12.13
N ILE A 21 13.90 3.36 11.03
CA ILE A 21 13.24 4.37 10.18
C ILE A 21 12.97 3.75 8.82
N VAL A 22 11.75 3.86 8.35
CA VAL A 22 11.38 3.55 6.96
C VAL A 22 11.59 4.80 6.11
N GLY A 23 12.31 4.65 5.00
CA GLY A 23 12.56 5.74 4.04
C GLY A 23 11.89 5.47 2.72
N GLU A 24 11.31 6.50 2.13
CA GLU A 24 10.74 6.49 0.79
C GLU A 24 11.34 7.65 -0.03
N ILE A 25 11.42 7.49 -1.34
CA ILE A 25 11.74 8.59 -2.26
C ILE A 25 10.48 8.94 -3.04
N VAL A 26 9.90 10.08 -2.71
CA VAL A 26 8.63 10.54 -3.26
C VAL A 26 8.88 11.87 -3.98
N ASN A 27 8.66 11.93 -5.30
CA ASN A 27 8.95 13.11 -6.12
C ASN A 27 10.39 13.65 -5.94
N GLY A 28 11.36 12.74 -5.77
CA GLY A 28 12.77 13.10 -5.55
C GLY A 28 13.08 13.65 -4.16
N GLN A 29 12.17 13.57 -3.21
CA GLN A 29 12.36 13.94 -1.80
C GLN A 29 12.44 12.69 -0.94
N LEU A 30 13.31 12.70 0.06
CA LEU A 30 13.36 11.66 1.08
C LEU A 30 12.25 11.93 2.11
N GLU A 31 11.28 11.04 2.16
CA GLU A 31 10.26 10.97 3.19
C GLU A 31 10.64 9.89 4.20
N THR A 32 10.45 10.15 5.48
CA THR A 32 10.84 9.20 6.54
C THR A 32 9.72 9.02 7.54
N HIS A 33 9.49 7.77 7.93
CA HIS A 33 8.45 7.40 8.87
C HIS A 33 9.03 6.58 10.02
N PRO A 34 8.61 6.84 11.28
CA PRO A 34 8.91 5.95 12.39
C PRO A 34 8.16 4.63 12.22
N ARG A 35 8.54 3.61 12.99
CA ARG A 35 7.75 2.37 13.04
C ARG A 35 6.28 2.64 13.36
N PRO A 36 5.35 1.85 12.78
CA PRO A 36 3.92 2.07 12.93
C PRO A 36 3.46 1.97 14.39
N ALA A 37 2.45 2.78 14.73
CA ALA A 37 1.76 2.70 16.01
C ALA A 37 0.98 1.37 16.14
N PRO A 38 0.71 0.85 17.36
CA PRO A 38 0.05 -0.45 17.55
C PRO A 38 -1.25 -0.64 16.76
N LYS A 39 -2.13 0.36 16.73
CA LYS A 39 -3.40 0.26 15.96
C LYS A 39 -3.16 0.12 14.45
N HIS A 40 -2.17 0.80 13.92
CA HIS A 40 -1.76 0.68 12.52
C HIS A 40 -1.23 -0.74 12.24
N ALA A 41 -0.33 -1.24 13.10
CA ALA A 41 0.24 -2.58 12.95
C ALA A 41 -0.82 -3.68 13.05
N VAL A 42 -1.81 -3.54 13.95
CA VAL A 42 -2.93 -4.49 14.05
C VAL A 42 -3.75 -4.47 12.76
N ALA A 43 -4.15 -3.29 12.24
CA ALA A 43 -4.94 -3.19 11.02
C ALA A 43 -4.20 -3.80 9.82
N SER A 44 -2.90 -3.50 9.64
CA SER A 44 -2.07 -4.07 8.57
C SER A 44 -2.00 -5.60 8.66
N SER A 45 -1.67 -6.13 9.84
CA SER A 45 -1.56 -7.57 10.08
C SER A 45 -2.89 -8.29 9.84
N SER A 46 -4.00 -7.70 10.29
CA SER A 46 -5.34 -8.29 10.12
C SER A 46 -5.76 -8.32 8.66
N ILE A 47 -5.57 -7.24 7.88
CA ILE A 47 -5.81 -7.26 6.42
C ILE A 47 -4.95 -8.33 5.75
N GLY A 48 -3.67 -8.40 6.10
CA GLY A 48 -2.78 -9.44 5.58
C GLY A 48 -3.31 -10.85 5.86
N ALA A 49 -3.79 -11.12 7.08
CA ALA A 49 -4.37 -12.41 7.46
C ALA A 49 -5.62 -12.74 6.65
N GLU A 50 -6.54 -11.78 6.48
CA GLU A 50 -7.77 -11.94 5.70
C GLU A 50 -7.48 -12.23 4.22
N LEU A 51 -6.47 -11.63 3.62
CA LEU A 51 -6.20 -11.75 2.19
C LEU A 51 -5.24 -12.89 1.83
N VAL A 52 -4.23 -13.17 2.66
CA VAL A 52 -3.20 -14.18 2.36
C VAL A 52 -3.79 -15.58 2.26
N SER A 53 -4.73 -15.96 3.13
CA SER A 53 -5.32 -17.30 3.10
C SER A 53 -6.08 -17.57 1.79
N PRO A 54 -7.08 -16.76 1.39
CA PRO A 54 -7.87 -17.01 0.19
C PRO A 54 -7.13 -16.66 -1.11
N PHE A 55 -6.36 -15.59 -1.16
CA PHE A 55 -5.83 -15.06 -2.42
C PHE A 55 -4.38 -15.46 -2.70
N GLN A 56 -3.53 -15.62 -1.68
CA GLN A 56 -2.17 -16.07 -1.91
C GLN A 56 -2.05 -17.59 -1.85
N LYS A 57 -2.68 -18.23 -0.84
CA LYS A 57 -2.60 -19.68 -0.62
C LYS A 57 -3.74 -20.46 -1.27
N GLY A 58 -4.79 -19.79 -1.77
CA GLY A 58 -5.97 -20.42 -2.37
C GLY A 58 -6.80 -21.26 -1.38
N ARG A 59 -6.71 -20.98 -0.08
CA ARG A 59 -7.45 -21.71 0.96
C ARG A 59 -8.77 -20.98 1.24
N GLY A 60 -9.86 -21.54 0.72
CA GLY A 60 -11.19 -20.92 0.82
C GLY A 60 -11.40 -19.77 -0.16
N GLY A 61 -10.54 -19.62 -1.18
CA GLY A 61 -10.65 -18.58 -2.19
C GLY A 61 -9.87 -18.93 -3.47
N PRO A 62 -9.85 -18.02 -4.46
CA PRO A 62 -9.35 -18.30 -5.81
C PRO A 62 -7.84 -18.46 -5.92
N GLY A 63 -7.06 -17.97 -4.96
CA GLY A 63 -5.60 -17.87 -5.10
C GLY A 63 -5.18 -16.85 -6.16
N GLY A 64 -3.97 -17.01 -6.70
CA GLY A 64 -3.50 -16.28 -7.88
C GLY A 64 -2.85 -14.93 -7.58
N TRP A 65 -2.58 -14.61 -6.33
CA TRP A 65 -1.94 -13.38 -5.90
C TRP A 65 -0.65 -13.61 -5.11
N TRP A 66 0.20 -12.61 -5.08
CA TRP A 66 1.17 -12.34 -4.04
C TRP A 66 0.63 -11.19 -3.19
N ILE A 67 0.53 -11.36 -1.89
CA ILE A 67 0.17 -10.32 -0.91
C ILE A 67 1.38 -10.12 -0.02
N ILE A 68 1.97 -8.94 -0.05
CA ILE A 68 3.25 -8.64 0.61
C ILE A 68 3.06 -7.45 1.54
N ASP A 69 3.60 -7.58 2.73
CA ASP A 69 3.64 -6.57 3.78
C ASP A 69 4.90 -5.71 3.62
N GLU A 70 4.75 -4.39 3.70
CA GLU A 70 5.81 -3.39 3.57
C GLU A 70 6.82 -3.66 2.41
N PRO A 71 6.36 -3.95 1.17
CA PRO A 71 7.29 -4.21 0.09
C PRO A 71 7.98 -2.93 -0.37
N GLU A 72 9.31 -2.95 -0.47
CA GLU A 72 10.06 -1.86 -1.10
C GLU A 72 9.87 -1.92 -2.61
N CYS A 73 9.28 -0.89 -3.19
CA CYS A 73 8.92 -0.80 -4.60
C CYS A 73 9.72 0.30 -5.30
N HIS A 74 10.62 -0.07 -6.23
CA HIS A 74 11.36 0.85 -7.09
C HIS A 74 10.60 1.08 -8.38
N LEU A 75 9.82 2.16 -8.44
CA LEU A 75 8.88 2.44 -9.52
C LEU A 75 9.21 3.78 -10.20
N GLY A 76 9.91 3.72 -11.32
CA GLY A 76 10.40 4.91 -12.04
C GLY A 76 11.44 5.66 -11.22
N THR A 77 11.11 6.89 -10.80
CA THR A 77 11.99 7.72 -9.94
C THR A 77 11.62 7.65 -8.47
N HIS A 78 10.65 6.80 -8.13
CA HIS A 78 10.15 6.66 -6.76
C HIS A 78 10.69 5.37 -6.13
N VAL A 79 10.92 5.42 -4.83
CA VAL A 79 11.04 4.27 -3.95
C VAL A 79 9.92 4.37 -2.93
N LEU A 80 8.92 3.48 -3.04
CA LEU A 80 7.71 3.51 -2.23
C LEU A 80 7.62 2.26 -1.37
N VAL A 81 7.12 2.41 -0.15
CA VAL A 81 6.88 1.30 0.77
C VAL A 81 5.42 1.39 1.25
N PRO A 82 4.46 0.88 0.45
CA PRO A 82 3.08 0.79 0.92
C PRO A 82 2.95 -0.21 2.07
N ASP A 83 1.98 -0.01 2.96
CA ASP A 83 1.75 -0.93 4.09
C ASP A 83 1.47 -2.37 3.62
N LEU A 84 0.65 -2.53 2.56
CA LEU A 84 0.52 -3.80 1.84
C LEU A 84 0.44 -3.55 0.34
N ALA A 85 0.94 -4.51 -0.43
CA ALA A 85 0.71 -4.52 -1.87
C ALA A 85 0.41 -5.92 -2.39
N GLY A 86 -0.29 -5.98 -3.54
CA GLY A 86 -0.68 -7.22 -4.17
C GLY A 86 -0.36 -7.25 -5.66
N TRP A 87 0.18 -8.37 -6.11
CA TRP A 87 0.46 -8.66 -7.52
C TRP A 87 -0.29 -9.89 -7.97
N ARG A 88 -0.92 -9.83 -9.13
CA ARG A 88 -1.45 -11.02 -9.79
C ARG A 88 -0.30 -11.89 -10.27
N ARG A 89 -0.31 -13.18 -9.93
CA ARG A 89 0.74 -14.13 -10.36
C ARG A 89 0.86 -14.24 -11.87
N GLN A 90 -0.17 -13.89 -12.62
CA GLN A 90 -0.11 -13.82 -14.08
C GLN A 90 0.85 -12.73 -14.58
N ARG A 91 0.97 -11.61 -13.83
CA ARG A 91 1.90 -10.50 -14.14
C ARG A 91 3.28 -10.70 -13.51
N MET A 92 3.33 -11.32 -12.36
CA MET A 92 4.56 -11.64 -11.63
C MET A 92 4.54 -13.13 -11.24
N PRO A 93 4.89 -14.04 -12.16
CA PRO A 93 4.83 -15.49 -11.92
C PRO A 93 5.75 -15.96 -10.79
N THR A 94 6.90 -15.32 -10.63
CA THR A 94 7.89 -15.59 -9.58
C THR A 94 8.23 -14.30 -8.85
N LEU A 95 8.57 -14.42 -7.57
CA LEU A 95 9.10 -13.29 -6.81
C LEU A 95 10.48 -12.89 -7.35
N PRO A 96 10.84 -11.59 -7.31
CA PRO A 96 12.17 -11.13 -7.70
C PRO A 96 13.24 -11.71 -6.76
N GLU A 97 14.47 -11.83 -7.28
CA GLU A 97 15.64 -12.19 -6.45
C GLU A 97 16.24 -10.97 -5.72
N SER A 98 15.90 -9.75 -6.18
CA SER A 98 16.24 -8.49 -5.52
C SER A 98 15.49 -8.33 -4.20
N ALA A 99 15.99 -7.45 -3.33
CA ALA A 99 15.31 -7.09 -2.09
C ALA A 99 14.10 -6.15 -2.31
N TRP A 100 13.84 -5.75 -3.54
CA TRP A 100 12.78 -4.81 -3.92
C TRP A 100 12.00 -5.29 -5.15
N PHE A 101 10.86 -4.66 -5.40
CA PHE A 101 9.96 -4.93 -6.53
C PHE A 101 10.07 -3.80 -7.56
N GLU A 102 10.17 -4.14 -8.85
CA GLU A 102 10.17 -3.19 -9.98
C GLU A 102 8.88 -3.27 -10.82
N ILE A 103 8.06 -4.30 -10.56
CA ILE A 103 6.76 -4.45 -11.20
C ILE A 103 5.73 -3.69 -10.38
N VAL A 104 4.99 -2.79 -11.03
CA VAL A 104 3.90 -2.03 -10.40
C VAL A 104 2.86 -3.00 -9.83
N PRO A 105 2.47 -2.88 -8.56
CA PRO A 105 1.43 -3.73 -7.97
C PRO A 105 0.07 -3.52 -8.63
N ASP A 106 -0.77 -4.55 -8.61
CA ASP A 106 -2.16 -4.48 -9.06
C ASP A 106 -3.07 -3.85 -8.00
N TRP A 107 -2.66 -3.95 -6.74
CA TRP A 107 -3.37 -3.40 -5.58
C TRP A 107 -2.37 -2.88 -4.56
N VAL A 108 -2.72 -1.76 -3.94
CA VAL A 108 -2.01 -1.14 -2.82
C VAL A 108 -3.00 -0.86 -1.69
N CYS A 109 -2.56 -1.03 -0.46
CA CYS A 109 -3.27 -0.58 0.73
C CYS A 109 -2.37 0.28 1.59
N GLU A 110 -2.87 1.46 1.97
CA GLU A 110 -2.23 2.35 2.93
C GLU A 110 -3.08 2.40 4.20
N ILE A 111 -2.43 2.18 5.33
CA ILE A 111 -3.04 2.28 6.66
C ILE A 111 -2.76 3.68 7.19
N LEU A 112 -3.78 4.50 7.24
CA LEU A 112 -3.63 5.91 7.58
C LEU A 112 -3.26 6.12 9.04
N SER A 113 -2.37 7.07 9.26
CA SER A 113 -2.05 7.60 10.58
C SER A 113 -2.15 9.13 10.58
N PRO A 114 -2.28 9.80 11.72
CA PRO A 114 -2.30 11.26 11.77
C PRO A 114 -1.06 11.92 11.15
N SER A 115 0.08 11.23 11.14
CA SER A 115 1.33 11.73 10.57
C SER A 115 1.45 11.49 9.06
N THR A 116 0.86 10.42 8.51
CA THR A 116 1.04 10.01 7.11
C THR A 116 -0.17 10.28 6.23
N ALA A 117 -1.40 10.38 6.78
CA ALA A 117 -2.64 10.47 6.02
C ALA A 117 -2.64 11.58 4.94
N ARG A 118 -1.96 12.71 5.19
CA ARG A 118 -1.82 13.77 4.19
C ARG A 118 -0.90 13.35 3.05
N LEU A 119 0.24 12.68 3.34
CA LEU A 119 1.17 12.17 2.35
C LEU A 119 0.47 11.11 1.49
N ASP A 120 -0.21 10.15 2.12
CA ASP A 120 -0.87 9.05 1.44
C ASP A 120 -1.96 9.57 0.48
N ARG A 121 -2.85 10.46 0.95
CA ARG A 121 -3.98 10.98 0.17
C ARG A 121 -3.59 12.01 -0.89
N ILE A 122 -2.66 12.91 -0.60
CA ILE A 122 -2.38 14.07 -1.46
C ILE A 122 -1.18 13.83 -2.36
N VAL A 123 -0.23 12.98 -1.95
CA VAL A 123 1.00 12.76 -2.71
C VAL A 123 1.06 11.35 -3.27
N LYS A 124 0.93 10.29 -2.44
CA LYS A 124 1.08 8.90 -2.90
C LYS A 124 -0.07 8.44 -3.80
N MET A 125 -1.34 8.76 -3.48
CA MET A 125 -2.49 8.42 -4.34
C MET A 125 -2.32 8.87 -5.79
N PRO A 126 -1.98 10.14 -6.10
CA PRO A 126 -1.70 10.58 -7.47
C PRO A 126 -0.55 9.82 -8.13
N ILE A 127 0.51 9.50 -7.38
CA ILE A 127 1.65 8.73 -7.90
C ILE A 127 1.21 7.31 -8.27
N TYR A 128 0.47 6.63 -7.41
CA TYR A 128 -0.08 5.30 -7.71
C TYR A 128 -0.97 5.30 -8.97
N ALA A 129 -1.78 6.35 -9.17
CA ALA A 129 -2.58 6.52 -10.38
C ALA A 129 -1.69 6.67 -11.64
N GLN A 130 -0.65 7.51 -11.56
CA GLN A 130 0.30 7.72 -12.66
C GLN A 130 1.09 6.46 -13.00
N LEU A 131 1.44 5.67 -12.01
CA LEU A 131 2.12 4.38 -12.17
C LEU A 131 1.20 3.28 -12.72
N GLY A 132 -0.12 3.47 -12.67
CA GLY A 132 -1.10 2.52 -13.18
C GLY A 132 -1.46 1.41 -12.18
N VAL A 133 -1.34 1.65 -10.88
CA VAL A 133 -1.93 0.78 -9.85
C VAL A 133 -3.43 0.71 -10.08
N VAL A 134 -3.99 -0.51 -10.17
CA VAL A 134 -5.40 -0.68 -10.57
C VAL A 134 -6.36 -0.46 -9.41
N HIS A 135 -6.00 -0.90 -8.21
CA HIS A 135 -6.83 -0.77 -7.00
C HIS A 135 -6.03 -0.18 -5.85
N LEU A 136 -6.69 0.68 -5.08
CA LEU A 136 -6.13 1.29 -3.88
C LEU A 136 -7.15 1.22 -2.75
N TRP A 137 -6.72 0.76 -1.58
CA TRP A 137 -7.49 0.85 -0.35
C TRP A 137 -6.81 1.84 0.60
N LEU A 138 -7.61 2.67 1.26
CA LEU A 138 -7.20 3.51 2.37
C LEU A 138 -7.95 3.05 3.61
N VAL A 139 -7.23 2.67 4.64
CA VAL A 139 -7.78 2.17 5.89
C VAL A 139 -7.40 3.11 7.02
N ASP A 140 -8.38 3.59 7.76
CA ASP A 140 -8.17 4.47 8.92
C ASP A 140 -8.55 3.73 10.21
N PRO A 141 -7.57 3.25 11.00
CA PRO A 141 -7.84 2.50 12.23
C PRO A 141 -8.33 3.40 13.38
N ILE A 142 -8.27 4.73 13.24
CA ILE A 142 -8.78 5.68 14.23
C ILE A 142 -10.26 5.95 13.96
N LEU A 143 -10.59 6.23 12.69
CA LEU A 143 -11.98 6.45 12.26
C LEU A 143 -12.72 5.13 12.03
N GLN A 144 -12.01 3.99 12.04
CA GLN A 144 -12.54 2.65 11.75
C GLN A 144 -13.25 2.61 10.39
N THR A 145 -12.56 3.07 9.35
CA THR A 145 -13.10 3.14 7.98
C THR A 145 -12.15 2.49 6.96
N LEU A 146 -12.75 1.98 5.88
CA LEU A 146 -12.07 1.55 4.68
C LEU A 146 -12.69 2.24 3.47
N GLU A 147 -11.87 2.87 2.64
CA GLU A 147 -12.23 3.44 1.36
C GLU A 147 -11.53 2.64 0.25
N ALA A 148 -12.30 2.13 -0.70
CA ALA A 148 -11.76 1.37 -1.82
C ALA A 148 -11.90 2.16 -3.12
N TYR A 149 -10.82 2.21 -3.88
CA TYR A 149 -10.73 2.94 -5.14
C TYR A 149 -10.30 2.01 -6.26
N GLN A 150 -10.80 2.29 -7.46
CA GLN A 150 -10.37 1.68 -8.71
C GLN A 150 -9.89 2.75 -9.69
N LEU A 151 -8.80 2.49 -10.37
CA LEU A 151 -8.27 3.39 -11.40
C LEU A 151 -9.14 3.32 -12.66
N HIS A 152 -9.61 4.46 -13.12
CA HIS A 152 -10.34 4.63 -14.36
C HIS A 152 -9.85 5.90 -15.08
N ASP A 153 -9.36 5.76 -16.29
CA ASP A 153 -8.82 6.88 -17.08
C ASP A 153 -7.88 7.80 -16.29
N SER A 154 -6.92 7.20 -15.59
CA SER A 154 -5.92 7.86 -14.73
C SER A 154 -6.50 8.62 -13.52
N HIS A 155 -7.76 8.37 -13.17
CA HIS A 155 -8.44 8.94 -12.01
C HIS A 155 -8.94 7.85 -11.07
N TRP A 156 -8.91 8.14 -9.76
CA TRP A 156 -9.47 7.24 -8.76
C TRP A 156 -10.98 7.37 -8.69
N LEU A 157 -11.68 6.28 -9.02
CA LEU A 157 -13.12 6.12 -8.78
C LEU A 157 -13.30 5.46 -7.41
N LEU A 158 -14.00 6.12 -6.50
CA LEU A 158 -14.40 5.52 -5.23
C LEU A 158 -15.46 4.45 -5.50
N ILE A 159 -15.13 3.18 -5.22
CA ILE A 159 -16.01 2.03 -5.48
C ILE A 159 -16.67 1.46 -4.23
N GLY A 160 -16.24 1.89 -3.06
CA GLY A 160 -16.88 1.50 -1.79
C GLY A 160 -16.30 2.23 -0.60
N THR A 161 -17.16 2.41 0.41
CA THR A 161 -16.79 2.92 1.74
C THR A 161 -17.43 2.03 2.79
N PHE A 162 -16.67 1.69 3.81
CA PHE A 162 -17.09 0.82 4.91
C PHE A 162 -16.68 1.43 6.23
N ALA A 163 -17.44 1.17 7.29
CA ALA A 163 -17.17 1.68 8.63
C ALA A 163 -17.55 0.67 9.70
N ASN A 164 -16.89 0.77 10.84
CA ASN A 164 -17.15 0.01 12.08
C ASN A 164 -17.05 -1.52 11.88
N ASP A 165 -18.19 -2.22 11.88
CA ASP A 165 -18.31 -3.68 11.80
C ASP A 165 -18.90 -4.16 10.46
N GLN A 166 -19.00 -3.30 9.47
CA GLN A 166 -19.57 -3.66 8.18
C GLN A 166 -18.80 -4.80 7.51
N ALA A 167 -19.55 -5.69 6.87
CA ALA A 167 -18.96 -6.73 6.03
C ALA A 167 -18.35 -6.10 4.76
N VAL A 168 -17.10 -6.45 4.47
CA VAL A 168 -16.35 -5.97 3.31
C VAL A 168 -16.25 -7.09 2.29
N SER A 169 -16.75 -6.83 1.08
CA SER A 169 -16.59 -7.66 -0.12
C SER A 169 -16.42 -6.69 -1.29
N ILE A 170 -15.18 -6.38 -1.66
CA ILE A 170 -14.85 -5.33 -2.61
C ILE A 170 -13.64 -5.66 -3.47
N ALA A 171 -13.62 -5.17 -4.71
CA ALA A 171 -12.50 -5.36 -5.62
C ALA A 171 -11.16 -4.86 -5.03
N PRO A 172 -10.04 -5.57 -5.32
CA PRO A 172 -9.94 -6.72 -6.21
C PRO A 172 -10.23 -8.07 -5.55
N TYR A 173 -10.71 -8.10 -4.31
CA TYR A 173 -10.85 -9.27 -3.45
C TYR A 173 -12.31 -9.59 -3.10
N ALA A 174 -13.23 -9.29 -4.01
CA ALA A 174 -14.68 -9.43 -3.80
C ALA A 174 -15.16 -10.87 -3.58
N GLU A 175 -14.34 -11.87 -3.88
CA GLU A 175 -14.66 -13.30 -3.66
C GLU A 175 -14.51 -13.74 -2.19
N HIS A 176 -13.97 -12.87 -1.34
CA HIS A 176 -13.87 -13.08 0.10
C HIS A 176 -14.57 -11.97 0.85
N THR A 177 -15.30 -12.34 1.90
CA THR A 177 -15.97 -11.38 2.78
C THR A 177 -15.39 -11.49 4.18
N PHE A 178 -15.01 -10.36 4.76
CA PHE A 178 -14.54 -10.25 6.15
C PHE A 178 -15.28 -9.14 6.89
N SER A 179 -15.28 -9.18 8.21
CA SER A 179 -15.81 -8.08 9.02
C SER A 179 -14.76 -6.99 9.15
N LEU A 180 -15.14 -5.74 8.93
CA LEU A 180 -14.21 -4.62 9.12
C LEU A 180 -13.77 -4.49 10.59
N SER A 181 -14.57 -4.96 11.56
CA SER A 181 -14.19 -4.99 12.98
C SER A 181 -12.93 -5.81 13.26
N ASP A 182 -12.66 -6.86 12.45
CA ASP A 182 -11.48 -7.72 12.62
C ASP A 182 -10.15 -6.96 12.43
N LEU A 183 -10.22 -5.75 11.87
CA LEU A 183 -9.06 -4.87 11.69
C LEU A 183 -8.73 -4.03 12.94
N TRP A 184 -9.64 -3.98 13.92
CA TRP A 184 -9.52 -3.08 15.08
C TRP A 184 -9.31 -3.79 16.42
N GLU A 185 -9.53 -5.12 16.47
CA GLU A 185 -9.49 -5.96 17.68
C GLU A 185 -8.11 -6.57 17.97
#